data_b78e44883f4fa3a035af4e2c3f6a5210
#
_entry.id   b78e44883f4fa3a035af4e2c3f6a5210
#
_cell.length_a   1.000
_cell.length_b   1.000
_cell.length_c   1.000
_cell.angle_alpha   90.00
_cell.angle_beta   90.00
_cell.angle_gamma   90.00
#
_symmetry.space_group_name_H-M   'P 1'
#
loop_
_entity.id
_entity.type
_entity.pdbx_description
1 polymer ?
#
loop_
_entity_poly.entity_id
_entity_poly.type
_entity_poly.pdbx_seq_one_letter_code
_entity_poly.pdbx_strand_id
1 'polypeptide(L)'
;IIMNGIQFDGVFSCNDQMAIGVLKAMKENRIDCPSRVKVIGFDNTYVSSIAVPSLTTINVPKVRMGTVAAQKLTEMIEGTLPSGEITYEIPIGLVQRTTTDPDKENGIELEDW
;
A
#
# COMPACT_ATOMS: atom_id res chain seq x y z
N ILE A 1 21.58 -3.67 0.26
CA ILE A 1 21.29 -4.03 -1.16
C ILE A 1 22.09 -3.12 -2.07
N ILE A 2 21.82 -1.80 -2.09
CA ILE A 2 22.49 -0.84 -2.97
C ILE A 2 24.02 -0.86 -2.79
N MET A 3 24.49 -0.79 -1.55
CA MET A 3 25.94 -0.80 -1.24
C MET A 3 26.65 -2.10 -1.61
N ASN A 4 25.91 -3.20 -1.69
CA ASN A 4 26.47 -4.51 -2.05
C ASN A 4 26.41 -4.79 -3.56
N GLY A 5 25.99 -3.82 -4.38
CA GLY A 5 25.93 -3.94 -5.83
C GLY A 5 24.87 -4.93 -6.36
N ILE A 6 23.92 -5.33 -5.53
CA ILE A 6 22.84 -6.24 -5.95
C ILE A 6 21.97 -5.53 -6.97
N GLN A 7 21.80 -6.11 -8.15
CA GLN A 7 20.92 -5.59 -9.18
C GLN A 7 19.47 -5.94 -8.89
N PHE A 8 18.57 -4.97 -9.04
CA PHE A 8 17.14 -5.12 -8.90
C PHE A 8 16.42 -4.12 -9.82
N ASP A 9 15.23 -4.43 -10.25
CA ASP A 9 14.37 -3.61 -11.13
C ASP A 9 13.00 -3.30 -10.52
N GLY A 10 12.67 -3.95 -9.41
CA GLY A 10 11.46 -3.70 -8.65
C GLY A 10 11.65 -3.87 -7.15
N VAL A 11 10.85 -3.11 -6.39
CA VAL A 11 10.76 -3.19 -4.93
C VAL A 11 9.30 -3.25 -4.52
N PHE A 12 8.95 -4.26 -3.75
CA PHE A 12 7.69 -4.33 -3.02
C PHE A 12 7.96 -4.12 -1.53
N SER A 13 7.36 -3.08 -0.96
CA SER A 13 7.51 -2.73 0.46
C SER A 13 6.30 -3.18 1.26
N CYS A 14 6.55 -3.63 2.49
CA CYS A 14 5.49 -4.11 3.38
C CYS A 14 4.50 -3.00 3.80
N ASN A 15 4.87 -1.73 3.69
CA ASN A 15 3.99 -0.59 3.86
C ASN A 15 4.52 0.65 3.10
N ASP A 16 3.68 1.69 2.99
CA ASP A 16 4.02 2.91 2.26
C ASP A 16 5.16 3.69 2.90
N GLN A 17 5.26 3.72 4.22
CA GLN A 17 6.33 4.45 4.91
C GLN A 17 7.71 3.85 4.59
N MET A 18 7.80 2.52 4.55
CA MET A 18 9.02 1.82 4.11
C MET A 18 9.33 2.13 2.65
N ALA A 19 8.30 2.13 1.78
CA ALA A 19 8.45 2.49 0.37
C ALA A 19 8.99 3.92 0.19
N ILE A 20 8.52 4.88 0.99
CA ILE A 20 9.06 6.26 0.98
C ILE A 20 10.54 6.26 1.37
N GLY A 21 10.94 5.46 2.36
CA GLY A 21 12.35 5.28 2.72
C GLY A 21 13.18 4.72 1.56
N VAL A 22 12.63 3.76 0.81
CA VAL A 22 13.27 3.21 -0.41
C VAL A 22 13.42 4.30 -1.47
N LEU A 23 12.37 5.06 -1.77
CA LEU A 23 12.43 6.16 -2.76
C LEU A 23 13.48 7.20 -2.38
N LYS A 24 13.59 7.53 -1.09
CA LYS A 24 14.63 8.44 -0.59
C LYS A 24 16.03 7.86 -0.83
N ALA A 25 16.27 6.61 -0.45
CA ALA A 25 17.57 5.95 -0.64
C ALA A 25 17.93 5.84 -2.14
N MET A 26 16.96 5.55 -3.00
CA MET A 26 17.16 5.51 -4.45
C MET A 26 17.57 6.88 -4.98
N LYS A 27 16.89 7.96 -4.57
CA LYS A 27 17.20 9.34 -4.97
C LYS A 27 18.62 9.74 -4.54
N GLU A 28 19.03 9.42 -3.32
CA GLU A 28 20.38 9.70 -2.79
C GLU A 28 21.47 8.95 -3.57
N ASN A 29 21.14 7.78 -4.14
CA ASN A 29 22.04 6.96 -4.94
C ASN A 29 21.86 7.12 -6.46
N ARG A 30 21.09 8.13 -6.92
CA ARG A 30 20.82 8.42 -8.34
C ARG A 30 20.23 7.23 -9.10
N ILE A 31 19.32 6.51 -8.44
CA ILE A 31 18.55 5.42 -9.04
C ILE A 31 17.17 5.96 -9.38
N ASP A 32 16.86 6.04 -10.67
CA ASP A 32 15.60 6.61 -11.13
C ASP A 32 14.40 5.69 -10.91
N CYS A 33 13.28 6.29 -10.49
CA CYS A 33 11.99 5.65 -10.36
C CYS A 33 10.96 6.44 -11.21
N PRO A 34 10.20 5.79 -12.08
CA PRO A 34 10.06 4.34 -12.31
C PRO A 34 10.96 3.79 -13.41
N SER A 35 11.75 4.63 -14.11
CA SER A 35 12.45 4.27 -15.36
C SER A 35 13.47 3.13 -15.17
N ARG A 36 14.18 3.10 -14.04
CA ARG A 36 15.13 2.05 -13.73
C ARG A 36 14.58 1.02 -12.74
N VAL A 37 13.95 1.49 -11.64
CA VAL A 37 13.39 0.64 -10.61
C VAL A 37 11.97 1.09 -10.31
N LYS A 38 11.03 0.15 -10.32
CA LYS A 38 9.65 0.39 -9.92
C LYS A 38 9.47 0.08 -8.44
N VAL A 39 8.60 0.85 -7.76
CA VAL A 39 8.35 0.68 -6.33
C VAL A 39 6.86 0.58 -6.07
N ILE A 40 6.47 -0.40 -5.26
CA ILE A 40 5.10 -0.59 -4.79
C ILE A 40 5.11 -0.62 -3.27
N GLY A 41 4.18 0.12 -2.66
CA GLY A 41 3.90 0.12 -1.24
C GLY A 41 2.68 -0.74 -0.87
N PHE A 42 2.24 -0.58 0.36
CA PHE A 42 1.06 -1.25 0.91
C PHE A 42 0.38 -0.32 1.91
N ASP A 43 -0.94 -0.36 2.02
CA ASP A 43 -1.85 0.39 2.88
C ASP A 43 -2.60 1.56 2.22
N ASN A 44 -2.12 2.15 1.14
CA ASN A 44 -2.66 3.36 0.55
C ASN A 44 -2.84 4.48 1.58
N THR A 45 -1.79 4.82 2.28
CA THR A 45 -1.77 5.93 3.23
C THR A 45 -1.68 7.27 2.50
N TYR A 46 -2.08 8.36 3.15
CA TYR A 46 -2.02 9.71 2.57
C TYR A 46 -0.64 10.05 1.97
N VAL A 47 0.45 9.62 2.62
CA VAL A 47 1.81 9.89 2.12
C VAL A 47 2.08 9.28 0.75
N SER A 48 1.39 8.19 0.37
CA SER A 48 1.56 7.55 -0.93
C SER A 48 1.14 8.44 -2.10
N SER A 49 0.09 9.25 -1.90
CA SER A 49 -0.43 10.17 -2.92
C SER A 49 0.39 11.45 -3.07
N ILE A 50 1.00 11.94 -1.98
CA ILE A 50 1.77 13.20 -1.99
C ILE A 50 3.26 13.01 -2.21
N ALA A 51 3.75 11.77 -2.23
CA ALA A 51 5.14 11.46 -2.54
C ALA A 51 5.53 11.91 -3.96
N VAL A 52 6.81 12.19 -4.17
CA VAL A 52 7.35 12.53 -5.50
C VAL A 52 8.55 11.63 -5.81
N PRO A 53 8.36 10.69 -6.77
CA PRO A 53 7.15 10.34 -7.52
C PRO A 53 6.06 9.75 -6.62
N SER A 54 4.77 9.90 -7.01
CA SER A 54 3.64 9.35 -6.26
C SER A 54 3.66 7.83 -6.26
N LEU A 55 3.38 7.26 -5.10
CA LEU A 55 3.60 5.84 -4.82
C LEU A 55 2.41 4.98 -5.22
N THR A 56 2.64 4.05 -6.15
CA THR A 56 1.75 2.91 -6.38
C THR A 56 1.68 2.06 -5.12
N THR A 57 0.49 1.69 -4.69
CA THR A 57 0.28 0.98 -3.43
C THR A 57 -0.93 0.07 -3.47
N ILE A 58 -1.02 -0.84 -2.52
CA ILE A 58 -2.22 -1.67 -2.33
C ILE A 58 -3.17 -0.92 -1.40
N ASN A 59 -4.39 -0.65 -1.88
CA ASN A 59 -5.44 -0.09 -1.04
C ASN A 59 -6.01 -1.15 -0.09
N VAL A 60 -5.88 -0.89 1.19
CA VAL A 60 -6.51 -1.67 2.26
C VAL A 60 -7.71 -0.89 2.78
N PRO A 61 -8.94 -1.37 2.62
CA PRO A 61 -10.15 -0.64 3.02
C PRO A 61 -10.32 -0.63 4.55
N LYS A 62 -9.55 0.21 5.22
CA LYS A 62 -9.38 0.26 6.68
C LYS A 62 -10.69 0.50 7.43
N VAL A 63 -11.53 1.43 6.93
CA VAL A 63 -12.85 1.73 7.51
C VAL A 63 -13.74 0.50 7.46
N ARG A 64 -13.81 -0.16 6.29
CA ARG A 64 -14.59 -1.38 6.12
C ARG A 64 -14.08 -2.51 7.04
N MET A 65 -12.77 -2.68 7.14
CA MET A 65 -12.16 -3.66 8.04
C MET A 65 -12.54 -3.41 9.49
N GLY A 66 -12.43 -2.16 9.96
CA GLY A 66 -12.82 -1.77 11.31
C GLY A 66 -14.31 -1.99 11.57
N THR A 67 -15.18 -1.61 10.63
CA THR A 67 -16.62 -1.80 10.73
C THR A 67 -16.99 -3.27 10.84
N VAL A 68 -16.46 -4.10 9.94
CA VAL A 68 -16.73 -5.56 9.97
C VAL A 68 -16.21 -6.19 11.25
N ALA A 69 -14.99 -5.82 11.68
CA ALA A 69 -14.42 -6.35 12.91
C ALA A 69 -15.27 -5.99 14.15
N ALA A 70 -15.71 -4.73 14.27
CA ALA A 70 -16.57 -4.28 15.35
C ALA A 70 -17.92 -5.00 15.35
N GLN A 71 -18.57 -5.12 14.18
CA GLN A 71 -19.83 -5.84 14.04
C GLN A 71 -19.67 -7.30 14.48
N LYS A 72 -18.63 -7.98 14.02
CA LYS A 72 -18.40 -9.39 14.36
C LYS A 72 -18.09 -9.60 15.84
N LEU A 73 -17.34 -8.68 16.43
CA LEU A 73 -17.09 -8.70 17.87
C LEU A 73 -18.39 -8.53 18.67
N THR A 74 -19.29 -7.63 18.24
CA THR A 74 -20.60 -7.45 18.88
C THR A 74 -21.44 -8.72 18.77
N GLU A 75 -21.53 -9.32 17.59
CA GLU A 75 -22.24 -10.59 17.38
C GLU A 75 -21.68 -11.73 18.26
N MET A 76 -20.36 -11.76 18.48
CA MET A 76 -19.73 -12.72 19.39
C MET A 76 -20.16 -12.48 20.85
N ILE A 77 -20.15 -11.23 21.30
CA ILE A 77 -20.54 -10.86 22.68
C ILE A 77 -22.00 -11.19 22.93
N GLU A 78 -22.87 -10.97 21.97
CA GLU A 78 -24.30 -11.23 22.03
C GLU A 78 -24.65 -12.72 21.85
N GLY A 79 -23.66 -13.55 21.50
CA GLY A 79 -23.89 -14.98 21.25
C GLY A 79 -24.71 -15.29 19.99
N THR A 80 -24.78 -14.33 19.06
CA THR A 80 -25.54 -14.45 17.80
C THR A 80 -24.68 -14.96 16.64
N LEU A 81 -23.37 -15.04 16.84
CA LEU A 81 -22.45 -15.54 15.82
C LEU A 81 -22.55 -17.06 15.70
N PRO A 82 -22.64 -17.63 14.48
CA PRO A 82 -22.60 -19.08 14.29
C PRO A 82 -21.36 -19.71 14.90
N SER A 83 -21.51 -20.89 15.51
CA SER A 83 -20.35 -21.64 16.01
C SER A 83 -19.49 -22.17 14.86
N GLY A 84 -18.17 -21.95 14.92
CA GLY A 84 -17.20 -22.40 13.93
C GLY A 84 -16.05 -21.43 13.77
N GLU A 85 -15.09 -21.80 12.95
CA GLU A 85 -14.00 -20.88 12.56
C GLU A 85 -14.57 -19.81 11.64
N ILE A 86 -14.35 -18.54 12.00
CA ILE A 86 -14.91 -17.41 11.27
C ILE A 86 -13.78 -16.63 10.65
N THR A 87 -13.67 -16.73 9.34
CA THR A 87 -12.74 -15.96 8.52
C THR A 87 -13.51 -15.05 7.59
N TYR A 88 -13.19 -13.76 7.61
CA TYR A 88 -13.75 -12.77 6.70
C TYR A 88 -12.66 -12.23 5.80
N GLU A 89 -12.81 -12.47 4.50
CA GLU A 89 -11.93 -11.90 3.49
C GLU A 89 -12.49 -10.56 3.01
N ILE A 90 -11.67 -9.52 3.10
CA ILE A 90 -12.02 -8.19 2.60
C ILE A 90 -11.16 -7.92 1.38
N PRO A 91 -11.75 -7.69 0.19
CA PRO A 91 -10.99 -7.43 -1.02
C PRO A 91 -10.11 -6.20 -0.88
N ILE A 92 -8.89 -6.31 -1.38
CA ILE A 92 -7.93 -5.23 -1.53
C ILE A 92 -7.78 -4.88 -3.01
N GLY A 93 -7.23 -3.70 -3.33
CA GLY A 93 -7.05 -3.23 -4.69
C GLY A 93 -5.70 -2.59 -4.93
N LEU A 94 -5.25 -2.58 -6.20
CA LEU A 94 -4.05 -1.85 -6.60
C LEU A 94 -4.42 -0.42 -6.97
N VAL A 95 -3.75 0.55 -6.36
CA VAL A 95 -3.79 1.97 -6.74
C VAL A 95 -2.51 2.28 -7.49
N GLN A 96 -2.61 2.35 -8.82
CA GLN A 96 -1.47 2.59 -9.68
C GLN A 96 -1.16 4.08 -9.76
N ARG A 97 0.13 4.44 -9.52
CA ARG A 97 0.65 5.81 -9.56
C ARG A 97 2.02 5.86 -10.25
N THR A 98 2.67 7.01 -10.17
CA THR A 98 3.90 7.32 -10.94
C THR A 98 5.06 6.36 -10.66
N THR A 99 5.18 5.75 -9.49
CA THR A 99 6.30 4.83 -9.21
C THR A 99 6.28 3.53 -10.00
N THR A 100 5.20 3.23 -10.72
CA THR A 100 5.12 2.07 -11.65
C THR A 100 4.71 2.47 -13.05
N ASP A 101 4.08 3.63 -13.22
CA ASP A 101 3.61 4.13 -14.50
C ASP A 101 3.82 5.66 -14.56
N PRO A 102 4.78 6.16 -15.36
CA PRO A 102 5.11 7.58 -15.43
C PRO A 102 3.97 8.44 -15.97
N ASP A 103 3.03 7.86 -16.72
CA ASP A 103 1.89 8.56 -17.32
C ASP A 103 0.70 8.69 -16.36
N LYS A 104 0.77 8.07 -15.18
CA LYS A 104 -0.24 8.23 -14.13
C LYS A 104 0.03 9.48 -13.31
N GLU A 105 -0.79 10.49 -13.52
CA GLU A 105 -0.80 11.69 -12.67
C GLU A 105 -1.28 11.36 -11.24
N ASN A 106 -0.92 12.25 -10.31
CA ASN A 106 -1.31 12.17 -8.91
C ASN A 106 -2.84 12.37 -8.75
N GLY A 107 -3.62 11.35 -9.02
CA GLY A 107 -5.03 11.34 -8.64
C GLY A 107 -5.14 11.14 -7.12
N ILE A 108 -5.59 12.16 -6.40
CA ILE A 108 -6.07 11.99 -5.03
C ILE A 108 -7.52 11.53 -5.15
N GLU A 109 -7.74 10.24 -5.17
CA GLU A 109 -9.08 9.70 -5.02
C GLU A 109 -9.42 9.70 -3.53
N LEU A 110 -10.20 10.72 -3.12
CA LEU A 110 -10.59 10.93 -1.70
C LEU A 110 -11.58 9.87 -1.19
N GLU A 111 -12.15 9.07 -2.07
CA GLU A 111 -13.15 8.05 -1.72
C GLU A 111 -12.55 6.77 -1.12
N ASP A 112 -11.23 6.62 -1.16
CA ASP A 112 -10.53 5.40 -0.74
C ASP A 112 -9.87 5.48 0.65
N TRP A 113 -10.13 6.54 1.40
CA TRP A 113 -9.52 6.77 2.73
C TRP A 113 -10.33 6.19 3.89
#